data_522c6f8b40c568e0af0fd7b58830bab7
#
_entry.id   522c6f8b40c568e0af0fd7b58830bab7
#
_cell.length_a   1.000
_cell.length_b   1.000
_cell.length_c   1.000
_cell.angle_alpha   90.00
_cell.angle_beta   90.00
_cell.angle_gamma   90.00
#
_symmetry.space_group_name_H-M   'P 1'
#
loop_
_entity.id
_entity.type
_entity.pdbx_description
1 polymer ?
#
loop_
_entity_poly.entity_id
_entity_poly.type
_entity_poly.pdbx_seq_one_letter_code
_entity_poly.pdbx_strand_id
1 'polypeptide(L)'
;MAIPENITRADIVQAFKEIDNMGIPTNREPQGYYLIFNKKAYPPKYVVSIANKYRNCEELPSNVFNSIEAGRIFLRDRGFAIVKIDSLVNTINTLQNIINNKNQYPQLASKFEIEHKI
;
A
#
# COMPACT_ATOMS: atom_id res chain seq x y z
N MET A 1 18.46 -7.14 -10.62
CA MET A 1 17.56 -6.25 -9.87
C MET A 1 18.31 -5.61 -8.71
N ALA A 2 18.10 -4.32 -8.48
CA ALA A 2 18.84 -3.58 -7.46
C ALA A 2 18.36 -3.87 -6.03
N ILE A 3 17.20 -4.49 -5.88
CA ILE A 3 16.63 -4.80 -4.57
C ILE A 3 17.24 -6.11 -4.06
N PRO A 4 17.83 -6.12 -2.86
CA PRO A 4 18.40 -7.35 -2.31
C PRO A 4 17.35 -8.45 -2.14
N GLU A 5 17.65 -9.64 -2.60
CA GLU A 5 16.69 -10.75 -2.58
C GLU A 5 16.55 -11.40 -1.19
N ASN A 6 17.46 -11.12 -0.27
CA ASN A 6 17.41 -11.67 1.08
C ASN A 6 16.39 -11.00 1.99
N ILE A 7 15.74 -9.92 1.53
CA ILE A 7 14.66 -9.29 2.29
C ILE A 7 13.48 -10.25 2.35
N THR A 8 13.02 -10.55 3.56
CA THR A 8 11.93 -11.48 3.79
C THR A 8 10.60 -10.77 4.02
N ARG A 9 9.50 -11.54 4.00
CA ARG A 9 8.19 -11.02 4.35
C ARG A 9 8.17 -10.42 5.76
N ALA A 10 8.89 -11.04 6.71
CA ALA A 10 9.00 -10.52 8.08
C ALA A 10 9.66 -9.14 8.13
N ASP A 11 10.67 -8.91 7.31
CA ASP A 11 11.33 -7.61 7.21
C ASP A 11 10.37 -6.54 6.69
N ILE A 12 9.52 -6.90 5.73
CA ILE A 12 8.52 -6.01 5.17
C ILE A 12 7.46 -5.66 6.21
N VAL A 13 7.03 -6.62 7.02
CA VAL A 13 6.09 -6.36 8.12
C VAL A 13 6.71 -5.42 9.16
N GLN A 14 7.99 -5.56 9.45
CA GLN A 14 8.68 -4.61 10.32
C GLN A 14 8.71 -3.21 9.73
N ALA A 15 8.86 -3.11 8.42
CA ALA A 15 8.79 -1.81 7.73
C ALA A 15 7.42 -1.15 7.93
N PHE A 16 6.33 -1.91 7.84
CA PHE A 16 4.99 -1.36 8.11
C PHE A 16 4.89 -0.80 9.51
N LYS A 17 5.42 -1.50 10.50
CA LYS A 17 5.39 -1.02 11.89
C LYS A 17 6.16 0.28 12.07
N GLU A 18 7.32 0.39 11.44
CA GLU A 18 8.09 1.62 11.51
C GLU A 18 7.34 2.78 10.82
N ILE A 19 6.78 2.55 9.64
CA ILE A 19 6.01 3.57 8.92
C ILE A 19 4.80 4.01 9.72
N ASP A 20 4.10 3.08 10.36
CA ASP A 20 2.94 3.41 11.19
C ASP A 20 3.34 4.31 12.37
N ASN A 21 4.53 4.13 12.92
CA ASN A 21 5.01 4.92 14.05
C ASN A 21 5.64 6.25 13.64
N MET A 22 6.41 6.26 12.56
CA MET A 22 7.24 7.40 12.16
C MET A 22 6.66 8.23 11.02
N GLY A 23 5.68 7.71 10.32
CA GLY A 23 5.11 8.37 9.14
C GLY A 23 5.96 8.19 7.89
N ILE A 24 5.54 8.86 6.82
CA ILE A 24 6.18 8.79 5.51
C ILE A 24 6.81 10.14 5.18
N PRO A 25 8.12 10.21 4.87
CA PRO A 25 8.73 11.46 4.43
C PRO A 25 8.05 11.98 3.16
N THR A 26 7.94 13.30 3.04
CA THR A 26 7.25 13.94 1.91
C THR A 26 7.78 13.48 0.56
N ASN A 27 9.09 13.32 0.43
CA ASN A 27 9.73 12.90 -0.82
C ASN A 27 9.66 11.38 -1.06
N ARG A 28 9.03 10.62 -0.18
CA ARG A 28 8.92 9.17 -0.29
C ARG A 28 7.46 8.71 -0.44
N GLU A 29 6.54 9.62 -0.69
CA GLU A 29 5.13 9.28 -0.91
C GLU A 29 4.95 8.47 -2.19
N PRO A 30 3.86 7.67 -2.28
CA PRO A 30 3.65 6.78 -3.43
C PRO A 30 3.50 7.55 -4.74
N GLN A 31 4.04 6.97 -5.80
CA GLN A 31 3.93 7.53 -7.15
C GLN A 31 3.44 6.44 -8.10
N GLY A 32 2.13 6.35 -8.27
CA GLY A 32 1.51 5.42 -9.21
C GLY A 32 0.97 4.14 -8.59
N TYR A 33 1.53 3.65 -7.49
CA TYR A 33 1.11 2.39 -6.88
C TYR A 33 1.09 2.47 -5.37
N TYR A 34 0.15 1.72 -4.75
CA TYR A 34 0.10 1.50 -3.31
C TYR A 34 0.25 0.01 -2.99
N LEU A 35 0.93 -0.29 -1.90
CA LEU A 35 0.87 -1.60 -1.27
C LEU A 35 -0.25 -1.58 -0.23
N ILE A 36 -1.17 -2.53 -0.32
CA ILE A 36 -2.28 -2.63 0.64
C ILE A 36 -1.98 -3.74 1.63
N PHE A 37 -1.96 -3.39 2.91
CA PHE A 37 -1.75 -4.35 3.96
C PHE A 37 -2.53 -3.94 5.21
N ASN A 38 -3.30 -4.87 5.74
CA ASN A 38 -4.05 -4.66 6.99
C ASN A 38 -4.97 -3.44 6.92
N LYS A 39 -5.65 -3.25 5.77
CA LYS A 39 -6.57 -2.13 5.49
C LYS A 39 -5.88 -0.76 5.42
N LYS A 40 -4.57 -0.75 5.24
CA LYS A 40 -3.80 0.48 5.07
C LYS A 40 -3.08 0.48 3.74
N ALA A 41 -2.78 1.67 3.22
CA ALA A 41 -2.05 1.85 1.98
C ALA A 41 -0.64 2.38 2.28
N TYR A 42 0.37 1.76 1.71
CA TYR A 42 1.78 2.12 1.94
C TYR A 42 2.48 2.39 0.62
N PRO A 43 3.48 3.30 0.61
CA PRO A 43 4.30 3.51 -0.59
C PRO A 43 5.24 2.32 -0.80
N PRO A 44 5.12 1.58 -1.91
CA PRO A 44 5.89 0.36 -2.12
C PRO A 44 7.41 0.55 -2.05
N LYS A 45 7.92 1.61 -2.67
CA LYS A 45 9.36 1.89 -2.66
C LYS A 45 9.88 2.15 -1.26
N TYR A 46 9.16 2.93 -0.48
CA TYR A 46 9.58 3.23 0.88
C TYR A 46 9.54 2.00 1.77
N VAL A 47 8.52 1.15 1.59
CA VAL A 47 8.44 -0.13 2.31
C VAL A 47 9.67 -0.98 2.04
N VAL A 48 10.08 -1.11 0.79
CA VAL A 48 11.27 -1.87 0.42
C VAL A 48 12.53 -1.25 1.03
N SER A 49 12.64 0.08 0.98
CA SER A 49 13.78 0.80 1.54
C SER A 49 13.95 0.53 3.04
N ILE A 50 12.85 0.60 3.79
CA ILE A 50 12.88 0.37 5.25
C ILE A 50 13.08 -1.12 5.56
N ALA A 51 12.48 -2.02 4.79
CA ALA A 51 12.68 -3.45 4.95
C ALA A 51 14.17 -3.82 4.80
N ASN A 52 14.87 -3.18 3.89
CA ASN A 52 16.31 -3.39 3.73
C ASN A 52 17.09 -2.98 4.97
N LYS A 53 16.65 -1.92 5.66
CA LYS A 53 17.27 -1.51 6.91
C LYS A 53 17.19 -2.62 7.96
N TYR A 54 16.07 -3.32 8.05
CA TYR A 54 15.91 -4.41 9.02
C TYR A 54 16.69 -5.66 8.63
N ARG A 55 16.85 -5.93 7.35
CA ARG A 55 17.58 -7.12 6.89
C ARG A 55 19.07 -6.87 6.75
N ASN A 56 19.45 -5.73 6.16
CA ASN A 56 20.83 -5.45 5.77
C ASN A 56 21.42 -4.22 6.46
N CYS A 57 20.74 -3.68 7.47
CA CYS A 57 21.20 -2.58 8.32
C CYS A 57 21.34 -1.23 7.59
N GLU A 58 20.73 -1.08 6.42
CA GLU A 58 20.83 0.13 5.62
C GLU A 58 19.52 0.40 4.89
N GLU A 59 19.01 1.64 4.97
CA GLU A 59 17.87 2.06 4.19
C GLU A 59 18.27 2.12 2.72
N LEU A 60 17.52 1.43 1.86
CA LEU A 60 17.84 1.40 0.43
C LEU A 60 17.49 2.74 -0.22
N PRO A 61 18.45 3.40 -0.91
CA PRO A 61 18.17 4.68 -1.56
C PRO A 61 17.11 4.56 -2.66
N SER A 62 16.25 5.57 -2.78
CA SER A 62 15.14 5.55 -3.74
C SER A 62 15.60 5.57 -5.19
N ASN A 63 16.81 6.03 -5.47
CA ASN A 63 17.32 6.15 -6.83
C ASN A 63 17.96 4.87 -7.38
N VAL A 64 18.05 3.79 -6.60
CA VAL A 64 18.66 2.53 -7.06
C VAL A 64 17.63 1.53 -7.60
N PHE A 65 16.35 1.81 -7.47
CA PHE A 65 15.28 0.95 -7.99
C PHE A 65 14.04 1.78 -8.29
N ASN A 66 13.10 1.22 -9.08
CA ASN A 66 11.88 1.93 -9.46
C ASN A 66 10.64 1.29 -8.85
N SER A 67 9.47 1.94 -9.03
CA SER A 67 8.22 1.49 -8.46
C SER A 67 7.74 0.15 -9.04
N ILE A 68 8.06 -0.12 -10.30
CA ILE A 68 7.69 -1.39 -10.94
C ILE A 68 8.47 -2.54 -10.30
N GLU A 69 9.78 -2.38 -10.11
CA GLU A 69 10.60 -3.39 -9.45
C GLU A 69 10.13 -3.64 -8.02
N ALA A 70 9.88 -2.55 -7.26
CA ALA A 70 9.44 -2.67 -5.88
C ALA A 70 8.05 -3.31 -5.78
N GLY A 71 7.08 -2.80 -6.55
CA GLY A 71 5.70 -3.22 -6.44
C GLY A 71 5.36 -4.47 -7.22
N ARG A 72 5.50 -4.41 -8.55
CA ARG A 72 5.02 -5.49 -9.43
C ARG A 72 5.82 -6.77 -9.31
N ILE A 73 7.10 -6.67 -9.04
CA ILE A 73 7.96 -7.85 -9.03
C ILE A 73 8.24 -8.26 -7.59
N PHE A 74 8.93 -7.43 -6.85
CA PHE A 74 9.45 -7.81 -5.54
C PHE A 74 8.36 -8.09 -4.51
N LEU A 75 7.44 -7.13 -4.32
CA LEU A 75 6.42 -7.25 -3.28
C LEU A 75 5.33 -8.25 -3.63
N ARG A 76 4.92 -8.31 -4.91
CA ARG A 76 3.95 -9.31 -5.34
C ARG A 76 4.47 -10.72 -5.20
N ASP A 77 5.75 -10.95 -5.50
CA ASP A 77 6.36 -12.28 -5.33
C ASP A 77 6.33 -12.72 -3.87
N ARG A 78 6.27 -11.78 -2.94
CA ARG A 78 6.19 -12.08 -1.51
C ARG A 78 4.78 -12.06 -0.96
N GLY A 79 3.79 -12.03 -1.85
CA GLY A 79 2.38 -12.19 -1.49
C GLY A 79 1.67 -10.92 -1.05
N PHE A 80 2.21 -9.75 -1.36
CA PHE A 80 1.56 -8.48 -1.03
C PHE A 80 0.71 -7.98 -2.20
N ALA A 81 -0.40 -7.30 -1.87
CA ALA A 81 -1.30 -6.73 -2.85
C ALA A 81 -0.82 -5.34 -3.26
N ILE A 82 -0.63 -5.14 -4.56
CA ILE A 82 -0.22 -3.85 -5.14
C ILE A 82 -1.33 -3.37 -6.06
N VAL A 83 -1.78 -2.14 -5.85
CA VAL A 83 -2.84 -1.53 -6.67
C VAL A 83 -2.34 -0.22 -7.26
N LYS A 84 -2.86 0.11 -8.45
CA LYS A 84 -2.60 1.41 -9.06
C LYS A 84 -3.41 2.49 -8.34
N ILE A 85 -2.84 3.68 -8.24
CA ILE A 85 -3.53 4.83 -7.62
C ILE A 85 -4.85 5.12 -8.31
N ASP A 86 -4.91 5.05 -9.64
CA ASP A 86 -6.14 5.30 -10.39
C ASP A 86 -7.26 4.33 -10.01
N SER A 87 -6.94 3.05 -9.85
CA SER A 87 -7.91 2.04 -9.44
C SER A 87 -8.43 2.31 -8.03
N LEU A 88 -7.54 2.74 -7.12
CA LEU A 88 -7.91 3.08 -5.75
C LEU A 88 -8.84 4.30 -5.73
N VAL A 89 -8.52 5.33 -6.49
CA VAL A 89 -9.35 6.54 -6.59
C VAL A 89 -10.73 6.21 -7.14
N ASN A 90 -10.80 5.40 -8.19
CA ASN A 90 -12.08 4.98 -8.76
C ASN A 90 -12.93 4.21 -7.76
N THR A 91 -12.33 3.35 -6.96
CA THR A 91 -13.03 2.62 -5.91
C THR A 91 -13.60 3.58 -4.86
N ILE A 92 -12.82 4.54 -4.40
CA ILE A 92 -13.27 5.55 -3.45
C ILE A 92 -14.42 6.36 -4.03
N ASN A 93 -14.32 6.81 -5.27
CA ASN A 93 -15.35 7.59 -5.92
C ASN A 93 -16.67 6.79 -6.06
N THR A 94 -16.57 5.52 -6.38
CA THR A 94 -17.73 4.63 -6.46
C THR A 94 -18.43 4.52 -5.10
N LEU A 95 -17.67 4.32 -4.04
CA LEU A 95 -18.24 4.24 -2.68
C LEU A 95 -18.91 5.54 -2.27
N GLN A 96 -18.31 6.68 -2.59
CA GLN A 96 -18.90 7.98 -2.29
C GLN A 96 -20.21 8.20 -3.05
N ASN A 97 -20.26 7.79 -4.31
CA ASN A 97 -21.49 7.88 -5.10
C ASN A 97 -22.61 7.03 -4.51
N ILE A 98 -22.30 5.83 -4.03
CA ILE A 98 -23.29 4.97 -3.39
C ILE A 98 -23.83 5.65 -2.13
N ILE A 99 -22.96 6.21 -1.31
CA ILE A 99 -23.35 6.90 -0.07
C ILE A 99 -24.20 8.13 -0.38
N ASN A 100 -23.79 8.93 -1.36
CA ASN A 100 -24.50 10.16 -1.73
C ASN A 100 -25.88 9.90 -2.32
N ASN A 101 -26.08 8.74 -2.94
CA ASN A 101 -27.32 8.36 -3.59
C ASN A 101 -28.13 7.34 -2.80
N LYS A 102 -27.90 7.24 -1.49
CA LYS A 102 -28.55 6.23 -0.65
C LYS A 102 -30.08 6.33 -0.63
N ASN A 103 -30.64 7.52 -0.87
CA ASN A 103 -32.09 7.72 -0.98
C ASN A 103 -32.67 7.11 -2.25
N GLN A 104 -31.87 7.06 -3.34
CA GLN A 104 -32.25 6.40 -4.59
C GLN A 104 -32.07 4.89 -4.54
N TYR A 105 -31.12 4.41 -3.75
CA TYR A 105 -30.77 3.00 -3.67
C TYR A 105 -30.74 2.56 -2.19
N PRO A 106 -31.89 2.64 -1.50
CA PRO A 106 -31.89 2.42 -0.05
C PRO A 106 -31.43 1.02 0.37
N GLN A 107 -31.77 0.01 -0.42
CA GLN A 107 -31.36 -1.37 -0.11
C GLN A 107 -29.87 -1.54 -0.24
N LEU A 108 -29.27 -0.98 -1.28
CA LEU A 108 -27.83 -1.05 -1.50
C LEU A 108 -27.07 -0.27 -0.42
N ALA A 109 -27.55 0.95 -0.10
CA ALA A 109 -26.93 1.76 0.93
C ALA A 109 -27.02 1.09 2.31
N SER A 110 -28.18 0.51 2.63
CA SER A 110 -28.37 -0.18 3.91
C SER A 110 -27.44 -1.38 4.03
N LYS A 111 -27.33 -2.19 2.99
CA LYS A 111 -26.40 -3.32 2.97
C LYS A 111 -24.96 -2.88 3.15
N PHE A 112 -24.57 -1.83 2.47
CA PHE A 112 -23.24 -1.26 2.55
C PHE A 112 -22.93 -0.74 3.97
N GLU A 113 -23.87 -0.05 4.58
CA GLU A 113 -23.72 0.46 5.95
C GLU A 113 -23.54 -0.67 6.95
N ILE A 114 -24.31 -1.75 6.82
CA ILE A 114 -24.19 -2.91 7.70
C ILE A 114 -22.79 -3.52 7.61
N GLU A 115 -22.26 -3.67 6.40
CA GLU A 115 -20.92 -4.22 6.18
C GLU A 115 -19.82 -3.35 6.80
N HIS A 116 -20.03 -2.04 6.87
CA HIS A 116 -19.03 -1.11 7.38
C HIS A 116 -19.16 -0.81 8.87
N LYS A 117 -20.25 -1.16 9.49
CA LYS A 117 -20.46 -0.98 10.93
C LYS A 117 -19.78 -2.06 11.77
N ILE A 118 -19.40 -3.10 11.14
CA ILE A 118 -18.78 -4.26 11.82
C ILE A 118 -17.30 -4.05 12.11
#